data_d70a7a258d449cb1b4b890efc459fd9f
#
_entry.id   d70a7a258d449cb1b4b890efc459fd9f
#
_cell.length_a   1.000
_cell.length_b   1.000
_cell.length_c   1.000
_cell.angle_alpha   90.00
_cell.angle_beta   90.00
_cell.angle_gamma   90.00
#
_symmetry.space_group_name_H-M   'P 1'
#
loop_
_entity.id
_entity.type
_entity.pdbx_description
1 polymer ?
#
loop_
_entity_poly.entity_id
_entity_poly.type
_entity_poly.pdbx_seq_one_letter_code
_entity_poly.pdbx_strand_id
1 'polypeptide(L)'
;FATIPGVLEDVTNIILNLKQVRFRPLTEGATEETVRLTISGKDKFLAGELNGKLSSFAVLNPELVICHIDEAYTLTIELSINKGRGYIPADEKAVETAKDNELQTIAIDSIYTPIRNVKYAVENFRVEQKTDYEKLVLEVTTDGSIHPLQALKDAAAILIEHFSLF
;
A
#
# COMPACT_ATOMS: atom_id res chain seq x y z
N PHE A 1 1.66 -17.86 15.91
CA PHE A 1 0.46 -17.68 15.08
C PHE A 1 -0.06 -19.05 14.64
N ALA A 2 -1.38 -19.26 14.72
CA ALA A 2 -2.01 -20.53 14.40
C ALA A 2 -2.13 -20.73 12.88
N THR A 3 -2.18 -22.00 12.46
CA THR A 3 -2.57 -22.37 11.09
C THR A 3 -4.09 -22.35 10.99
N ILE A 4 -4.61 -21.91 9.86
CA ILE A 4 -6.04 -21.91 9.55
C ILE A 4 -6.36 -23.25 8.89
N PRO A 5 -7.34 -24.03 9.38
CA PRO A 5 -7.72 -25.29 8.73
C PRO A 5 -8.10 -25.08 7.27
N GLY A 6 -7.53 -25.90 6.38
CA GLY A 6 -7.78 -25.83 4.94
C GLY A 6 -7.02 -24.70 4.21
N VAL A 7 -6.11 -23.99 4.87
CA VAL A 7 -5.22 -23.01 4.25
C VAL A 7 -3.78 -23.50 4.34
N LEU A 8 -3.06 -23.43 3.23
CA LEU A 8 -1.69 -23.94 3.15
C LEU A 8 -0.70 -23.03 3.91
N GLU A 9 -0.87 -21.72 3.77
CA GLU A 9 -0.03 -20.72 4.42
C GLU A 9 -0.45 -20.51 5.88
N ASP A 10 0.52 -20.23 6.73
CA ASP A 10 0.26 -19.77 8.08
C ASP A 10 -0.19 -18.30 8.08
N VAL A 11 -0.75 -17.83 9.19
CA VAL A 11 -1.24 -16.45 9.33
C VAL A 11 -0.14 -15.45 9.08
N THR A 12 1.12 -15.74 9.44
CA THR A 12 2.25 -14.85 9.21
C THR A 12 2.51 -14.66 7.72
N ASN A 13 2.49 -15.73 6.94
CA ASN A 13 2.67 -15.68 5.50
C ASN A 13 1.51 -14.95 4.82
N ILE A 14 0.27 -15.14 5.27
CA ILE A 14 -0.90 -14.41 4.77
C ILE A 14 -0.72 -12.90 5.01
N ILE A 15 -0.28 -12.51 6.22
CA ILE A 15 0.01 -11.11 6.55
C ILE A 15 1.11 -10.53 5.63
N LEU A 16 2.19 -11.27 5.41
CA LEU A 16 3.28 -10.84 4.53
C LEU A 16 2.80 -10.65 3.08
N ASN A 17 1.93 -11.52 2.60
CA ASN A 17 1.33 -11.39 1.26
C ASN A 17 0.36 -10.20 1.20
N LEU A 18 -0.47 -9.99 2.22
CA LEU A 18 -1.36 -8.83 2.31
C LEU A 18 -0.60 -7.51 2.31
N LYS A 19 0.57 -7.42 2.95
CA LYS A 19 1.45 -6.23 2.91
C LYS A 19 1.92 -5.87 1.49
N GLN A 20 1.92 -6.80 0.56
CA GLN A 20 2.33 -6.58 -0.82
C GLN A 20 1.18 -6.06 -1.71
N VAL A 21 -0.07 -6.16 -1.26
CA VAL A 21 -1.23 -5.63 -2.00
C VAL A 21 -1.10 -4.12 -2.09
N ARG A 22 -1.29 -3.57 -3.30
CA ARG A 22 -1.25 -2.14 -3.57
C ARG A 22 -2.64 -1.64 -3.93
N PHE A 23 -3.05 -0.59 -3.24
CA PHE A 23 -4.35 0.03 -3.42
C PHE A 23 -4.22 1.42 -4.01
N ARG A 24 -5.21 1.81 -4.80
CA ARG A 24 -5.39 3.18 -5.30
C ARG A 24 -6.78 3.65 -4.90
N PRO A 25 -6.92 4.85 -4.31
CA PRO A 25 -8.24 5.43 -4.07
C PRO A 25 -8.92 5.73 -5.41
N LEU A 26 -10.21 5.42 -5.52
CA LEU A 26 -11.04 5.72 -6.68
C LEU A 26 -11.69 7.10 -6.57
N THR A 27 -11.87 7.59 -5.34
CA THR A 27 -12.46 8.89 -5.04
C THR A 27 -11.54 9.70 -4.13
N GLU A 28 -11.52 11.03 -4.31
CA GLU A 28 -10.68 11.92 -3.50
C GLU A 28 -11.05 11.90 -2.01
N GLY A 29 -12.32 11.64 -1.68
CA GLY A 29 -12.82 11.57 -0.31
C GLY A 29 -12.66 10.20 0.37
N ALA A 30 -12.09 9.19 -0.30
CA ALA A 30 -11.89 7.87 0.28
C ALA A 30 -10.83 7.93 1.39
N THR A 31 -11.25 7.68 2.63
CA THR A 31 -10.36 7.64 3.81
C THR A 31 -10.18 6.24 4.33
N GLU A 32 -11.25 5.46 4.39
CA GLU A 32 -11.27 4.11 4.93
C GLU A 32 -12.42 3.30 4.32
N GLU A 33 -12.20 2.00 4.15
CA GLU A 33 -13.23 1.03 3.73
C GLU A 33 -12.94 -0.32 4.38
N THR A 34 -13.98 -0.95 4.94
CA THR A 34 -13.90 -2.31 5.47
C THR A 34 -14.63 -3.25 4.51
N VAL A 35 -13.96 -4.34 4.13
CA VAL A 35 -14.49 -5.34 3.22
C VAL A 35 -14.45 -6.72 3.86
N ARG A 36 -15.58 -7.45 3.77
CA ARG A 36 -15.67 -8.85 4.17
C ARG A 36 -15.79 -9.73 2.93
N LEU A 37 -14.88 -10.69 2.80
CA LEU A 37 -14.90 -11.69 1.74
C LEU A 37 -15.09 -13.09 2.31
N THR A 38 -15.88 -13.88 1.60
CA THR A 38 -16.00 -15.32 1.82
C THR A 38 -15.55 -16.02 0.56
N ILE A 39 -14.53 -16.86 0.67
CA ILE A 39 -13.90 -17.58 -0.43
C ILE A 39 -14.21 -19.06 -0.22
N SER A 40 -14.85 -19.68 -1.19
CA SER A 40 -15.23 -21.10 -1.16
C SER A 40 -15.17 -21.70 -2.56
N GLY A 41 -14.83 -22.99 -2.66
CA GLY A 41 -14.74 -23.69 -3.92
C GLY A 41 -13.66 -23.18 -4.87
N LYS A 42 -12.58 -22.63 -4.31
CA LYS A 42 -11.41 -22.14 -5.05
C LYS A 42 -10.14 -22.65 -4.41
N ASP A 43 -9.11 -22.86 -5.23
CA ASP A 43 -7.79 -23.30 -4.79
C ASP A 43 -6.90 -22.18 -4.26
N LYS A 44 -7.23 -20.92 -4.54
CA LYS A 44 -6.45 -19.72 -4.15
C LYS A 44 -7.32 -18.51 -3.92
N PHE A 45 -6.84 -17.67 -3.02
CA PHE A 45 -7.33 -16.31 -2.83
C PHE A 45 -6.39 -15.33 -3.52
N LEU A 46 -6.89 -14.63 -4.52
CA LEU A 46 -6.19 -13.59 -5.26
C LEU A 46 -6.58 -12.19 -4.75
N ALA A 47 -5.61 -11.27 -4.73
CA ALA A 47 -5.87 -9.87 -4.36
C ALA A 47 -6.95 -9.22 -5.25
N GLY A 48 -7.07 -9.66 -6.50
CA GLY A 48 -8.08 -9.17 -7.45
C GLY A 48 -9.53 -9.43 -7.03
N GLU A 49 -9.77 -10.41 -6.16
CA GLU A 49 -11.13 -10.69 -5.65
C GLU A 49 -11.67 -9.56 -4.77
N LEU A 50 -10.79 -8.77 -4.19
CA LEU A 50 -11.14 -7.57 -3.45
C LEU A 50 -11.82 -6.52 -4.35
N ASN A 51 -11.40 -6.38 -5.62
CA ASN A 51 -11.99 -5.39 -6.54
C ASN A 51 -13.49 -5.54 -6.74
N GLY A 52 -14.02 -6.76 -6.62
CA GLY A 52 -15.46 -7.01 -6.75
C GLY A 52 -16.29 -6.57 -5.52
N LYS A 53 -15.65 -6.19 -4.43
CA LYS A 53 -16.27 -5.81 -3.16
C LYS A 53 -15.91 -4.40 -2.71
N LEU A 54 -14.81 -3.85 -3.21
CA LEU A 54 -14.37 -2.50 -2.91
C LEU A 54 -15.11 -1.48 -3.76
N SER A 55 -15.51 -0.38 -3.14
CA SER A 55 -16.18 0.76 -3.78
C SER A 55 -15.30 2.00 -3.86
N SER A 56 -14.46 2.20 -2.86
CA SER A 56 -13.63 3.41 -2.71
C SER A 56 -12.17 3.20 -3.09
N PHE A 57 -11.74 1.95 -3.18
CA PHE A 57 -10.37 1.57 -3.53
C PHE A 57 -10.34 0.53 -4.64
N ALA A 58 -9.23 0.49 -5.38
CA ALA A 58 -8.95 -0.54 -6.37
C ALA A 58 -7.58 -1.17 -6.11
N VAL A 59 -7.49 -2.50 -6.31
CA VAL A 59 -6.23 -3.24 -6.23
C VAL A 59 -5.47 -3.08 -7.54
N LEU A 60 -4.18 -2.75 -7.45
CA LEU A 60 -3.30 -2.52 -8.60
C LEU A 60 -2.56 -3.78 -9.06
N ASN A 61 -2.41 -4.77 -8.18
CA ASN A 61 -1.75 -6.05 -8.46
C ASN A 61 -2.72 -7.24 -8.23
N PRO A 62 -3.76 -7.38 -9.06
CA PRO A 62 -4.85 -8.34 -8.85
C PRO A 62 -4.41 -9.80 -8.95
N GLU A 63 -3.31 -10.10 -9.62
CA GLU A 63 -2.74 -11.44 -9.78
C GLU A 63 -1.97 -11.95 -8.56
N LEU A 64 -1.75 -11.11 -7.56
CA LEU A 64 -1.04 -11.49 -6.33
C LEU A 64 -1.83 -12.55 -5.58
N VAL A 65 -1.20 -13.69 -5.31
CA VAL A 65 -1.77 -14.77 -4.49
C VAL A 65 -1.58 -14.41 -3.02
N ILE A 66 -2.69 -14.36 -2.27
CA ILE A 66 -2.67 -14.11 -0.83
C ILE A 66 -2.46 -15.41 -0.07
N CYS A 67 -3.24 -16.44 -0.39
CA CYS A 67 -3.08 -17.79 0.17
C CYS A 67 -3.71 -18.86 -0.74
N HIS A 68 -3.33 -20.10 -0.52
CA HIS A 68 -3.93 -21.27 -1.13
C HIS A 68 -4.93 -21.90 -0.17
N ILE A 69 -6.10 -22.30 -0.68
CA ILE A 69 -7.22 -22.81 0.11
C ILE A 69 -7.62 -24.17 -0.48
N ASP A 70 -7.87 -25.15 0.37
CA ASP A 70 -8.48 -26.41 -0.06
C ASP A 70 -9.95 -26.12 -0.43
N GLU A 71 -10.38 -26.58 -1.61
CA GLU A 71 -11.72 -26.36 -2.19
C GLU A 71 -12.86 -26.81 -1.27
N ALA A 72 -12.58 -27.77 -0.35
CA ALA A 72 -13.56 -28.25 0.62
C ALA A 72 -13.80 -27.27 1.78
N TYR A 73 -12.94 -26.25 1.93
CA TYR A 73 -13.01 -25.29 3.02
C TYR A 73 -13.54 -23.93 2.56
N THR A 74 -14.09 -23.20 3.51
CA THR A 74 -14.55 -21.83 3.32
C THR A 74 -13.74 -20.92 4.23
N LEU A 75 -13.08 -19.92 3.63
CA LEU A 75 -12.32 -18.89 4.34
C LEU A 75 -13.11 -17.58 4.32
N THR A 76 -13.37 -17.02 5.50
CA THR A 76 -13.94 -15.68 5.63
C THR A 76 -12.89 -14.75 6.21
N ILE A 77 -12.60 -13.66 5.50
CA ILE A 77 -11.65 -12.62 5.90
C ILE A 77 -12.36 -11.28 5.89
N GLU A 78 -12.09 -10.48 6.91
CA GLU A 78 -12.47 -9.07 6.98
C GLU A 78 -11.21 -8.23 6.96
N LEU A 79 -11.14 -7.26 6.06
CA LEU A 79 -10.00 -6.38 5.85
C LEU A 79 -10.44 -4.93 5.95
N SER A 80 -9.75 -4.14 6.77
CA SER A 80 -9.89 -2.69 6.81
C SER A 80 -8.75 -2.06 6.01
N ILE A 81 -9.11 -1.25 5.04
CA ILE A 81 -8.21 -0.54 4.13
C ILE A 81 -8.38 0.94 4.39
N ASN A 82 -7.28 1.64 4.64
CA ASN A 82 -7.33 3.07 4.89
C ASN A 82 -6.24 3.83 4.11
N LYS A 83 -6.41 5.13 4.00
CA LYS A 83 -5.47 6.08 3.40
C LYS A 83 -4.69 6.80 4.49
N GLY A 84 -3.41 6.94 4.32
CA GLY A 84 -2.54 7.63 5.27
C GLY A 84 -1.31 8.23 4.59
N ARG A 85 -0.27 8.54 5.39
CA ARG A 85 1.00 9.09 4.94
C ARG A 85 2.16 8.33 5.57
N GLY A 86 3.22 8.12 4.80
CA GLY A 86 4.45 7.50 5.26
C GLY A 86 4.29 6.02 5.62
N TYR A 87 4.68 5.66 6.82
CA TYR A 87 4.67 4.30 7.35
C TYR A 87 4.15 4.33 8.80
N ILE A 88 3.21 3.46 9.11
CA ILE A 88 2.70 3.26 10.46
C ILE A 88 2.91 1.79 10.85
N PRO A 89 3.69 1.52 11.91
CA PRO A 89 3.91 0.16 12.39
C PRO A 89 2.65 -0.44 13.03
N ALA A 90 2.58 -1.76 13.03
CA ALA A 90 1.43 -2.50 13.60
C ALA A 90 1.22 -2.19 15.10
N ASP A 91 2.30 -1.97 15.85
CA ASP A 91 2.23 -1.70 17.30
C ASP A 91 1.45 -0.41 17.62
N GLU A 92 1.63 0.64 16.82
CA GLU A 92 0.88 1.89 16.98
C GLU A 92 -0.60 1.69 16.70
N LYS A 93 -0.94 0.92 15.67
CA LYS A 93 -2.33 0.58 15.33
C LYS A 93 -2.98 -0.33 16.36
N ALA A 94 -2.25 -1.28 16.92
CA ALA A 94 -2.76 -2.19 17.93
C ALA A 94 -3.25 -1.44 19.19
N VAL A 95 -2.62 -0.33 19.53
CA VAL A 95 -3.04 0.54 20.66
C VAL A 95 -4.40 1.22 20.37
N GLU A 96 -4.65 1.61 19.12
CA GLU A 96 -5.93 2.20 18.72
C GLU A 96 -7.04 1.14 18.68
N THR A 97 -6.77 -0.02 18.08
CA THR A 97 -7.72 -1.14 17.95
C THR A 97 -8.09 -1.74 19.33
N ALA A 98 -7.15 -1.75 20.29
CA ALA A 98 -7.41 -2.25 21.65
C ALA A 98 -8.44 -1.41 22.42
N LYS A 99 -8.66 -0.15 22.04
CA LYS A 99 -9.68 0.72 22.63
C LYS A 99 -11.10 0.36 22.20
N ASP A 100 -11.24 -0.26 21.05
CA ASP A 100 -12.54 -0.62 20.45
C ASP A 100 -13.01 -2.05 20.77
N ASN A 101 -12.33 -2.76 21.70
CA ASN A 101 -12.66 -4.13 22.13
C ASN A 101 -12.71 -5.20 21.00
N GLU A 102 -12.08 -4.98 19.88
CA GLU A 102 -12.00 -5.96 18.81
C GLU A 102 -10.88 -6.99 19.07
N LEU A 103 -11.14 -7.95 19.94
CA LEU A 103 -10.21 -9.00 20.41
C LEU A 103 -9.67 -9.93 19.31
N GLN A 104 -10.15 -9.84 18.07
CA GLN A 104 -9.79 -10.73 16.97
C GLN A 104 -9.14 -10.02 15.78
N THR A 105 -8.91 -8.71 15.86
CA THR A 105 -8.29 -7.96 14.80
C THR A 105 -6.77 -8.00 14.90
N ILE A 106 -6.11 -8.36 13.80
CA ILE A 106 -4.65 -8.35 13.69
C ILE A 106 -4.23 -7.07 13.00
N ALA A 107 -3.55 -6.18 13.73
CA ALA A 107 -2.96 -5.00 13.16
C ALA A 107 -1.79 -5.37 12.22
N ILE A 108 -1.77 -4.77 11.03
CA ILE A 108 -0.73 -4.95 10.03
C ILE A 108 -0.05 -3.60 9.78
N ASP A 109 1.29 -3.60 9.64
CA ASP A 109 2.02 -2.40 9.23
C ASP A 109 1.44 -1.82 7.95
N SER A 110 1.26 -0.51 7.91
CA SER A 110 0.78 0.17 6.72
C SER A 110 1.87 0.98 6.05
N ILE A 111 2.12 0.66 4.79
CA ILE A 111 3.03 1.38 3.91
C ILE A 111 2.18 2.27 3.00
N TYR A 112 2.01 3.55 3.39
CA TYR A 112 1.19 4.50 2.65
C TYR A 112 1.96 5.24 1.56
N THR A 113 3.30 5.25 1.63
CA THR A 113 4.11 5.93 0.63
C THR A 113 4.00 5.22 -0.73
N PRO A 114 3.71 5.97 -1.81
CA PRO A 114 3.70 5.42 -3.16
C PRO A 114 5.11 5.31 -3.75
N ILE A 115 6.11 5.86 -3.09
CA ILE A 115 7.49 5.89 -3.59
C ILE A 115 8.23 4.66 -3.13
N ARG A 116 8.74 3.88 -4.07
CA ARG A 116 9.55 2.69 -3.80
C ARG A 116 11.05 3.00 -3.72
N ASN A 117 11.53 3.83 -4.64
CA ASN A 117 12.93 4.17 -4.71
C ASN A 117 13.14 5.53 -5.39
N VAL A 118 14.12 6.27 -4.91
CA VAL A 118 14.59 7.52 -5.53
C VAL A 118 16.10 7.47 -5.62
N LYS A 119 16.63 7.66 -6.84
CA LYS A 119 18.05 7.87 -7.08
C LYS A 119 18.27 9.24 -7.66
N TYR A 120 19.36 9.86 -7.33
CA TYR A 120 19.76 11.12 -7.94
C TYR A 120 21.25 11.11 -8.29
N ALA A 121 21.59 11.83 -9.32
CA ALA A 121 22.96 12.13 -9.70
C ALA A 121 23.07 13.60 -10.08
N VAL A 122 24.18 14.22 -9.72
CA VAL A 122 24.52 15.58 -10.11
C VAL A 122 25.68 15.51 -11.11
N GLU A 123 25.48 16.04 -12.29
CA GLU A 123 26.44 16.04 -13.38
C GLU A 123 26.85 17.49 -13.70
N ASN A 124 28.15 17.71 -13.95
CA ASN A 124 28.60 19.00 -14.45
C ASN A 124 27.99 19.26 -15.83
N PHE A 125 27.40 20.41 -16.02
CA PHE A 125 26.76 20.77 -17.26
C PHE A 125 27.30 22.10 -17.80
N ARG A 126 27.75 22.06 -19.08
CA ARG A 126 28.29 23.25 -19.74
C ARG A 126 27.18 23.93 -20.54
N VAL A 127 26.98 25.22 -20.28
CA VAL A 127 26.12 26.07 -21.06
C VAL A 127 27.01 27.14 -21.74
N GLU A 128 27.17 27.02 -23.04
CA GLU A 128 28.08 27.89 -23.87
C GLU A 128 29.52 27.88 -23.33
N GLN A 129 30.02 29.01 -22.81
CA GLN A 129 31.35 29.14 -22.24
C GLN A 129 31.40 29.03 -20.71
N LYS A 130 30.23 28.85 -20.06
CA LYS A 130 30.14 28.72 -18.59
C LYS A 130 30.07 27.25 -18.23
N THR A 131 30.95 26.83 -17.32
CA THR A 131 31.09 25.47 -16.81
C THR A 131 30.55 25.29 -15.41
N ASP A 132 29.93 26.32 -14.83
CA ASP A 132 29.54 26.37 -13.42
C ASP A 132 28.10 25.90 -13.19
N TYR A 133 27.51 25.23 -14.20
CA TYR A 133 26.17 24.66 -14.08
C TYR A 133 26.22 23.19 -13.73
N GLU A 134 25.27 22.78 -12.93
CA GLU A 134 25.02 21.37 -12.58
C GLU A 134 23.67 20.93 -13.13
N LYS A 135 23.64 19.69 -13.60
CA LYS A 135 22.43 19.02 -14.06
C LYS A 135 22.03 17.98 -13.02
N LEU A 136 20.83 18.14 -12.47
CA LEU A 136 20.24 17.11 -11.60
C LEU A 136 19.53 16.06 -12.46
N VAL A 137 19.94 14.80 -12.31
CA VAL A 137 19.24 13.62 -12.85
C VAL A 137 18.53 12.95 -11.71
N LEU A 138 17.22 12.79 -11.80
CA LEU A 138 16.38 12.19 -10.77
C LEU A 138 15.65 10.98 -11.37
N GLU A 139 15.84 9.81 -10.75
CA GLU A 139 15.13 8.57 -11.09
C GLU A 139 14.16 8.24 -9.94
N VAL A 140 12.85 8.23 -10.24
CA VAL A 140 11.80 7.98 -9.27
C VAL A 140 11.02 6.74 -9.66
N THR A 141 10.97 5.74 -8.78
CA THR A 141 10.18 4.52 -8.94
C THR A 141 9.01 4.53 -7.97
N THR A 142 7.79 4.42 -8.51
CA THR A 142 6.55 4.35 -7.74
C THR A 142 5.99 2.92 -7.71
N ASP A 143 4.97 2.71 -6.90
CA ASP A 143 4.21 1.44 -6.84
C ASP A 143 3.09 1.34 -7.90
N GLY A 144 2.95 2.35 -8.75
CA GLY A 144 1.91 2.44 -9.79
C GLY A 144 0.65 3.19 -9.35
N SER A 145 0.50 3.56 -8.09
CA SER A 145 -0.67 4.32 -7.59
C SER A 145 -0.63 5.79 -8.04
N ILE A 146 0.55 6.32 -8.30
CA ILE A 146 0.79 7.69 -8.77
C ILE A 146 1.85 7.72 -9.87
N HIS A 147 1.69 8.64 -10.81
CA HIS A 147 2.72 8.88 -11.83
C HIS A 147 3.94 9.59 -11.20
N PRO A 148 5.20 9.17 -11.48
CA PRO A 148 6.41 9.74 -10.86
C PRO A 148 6.53 11.26 -10.97
N LEU A 149 6.15 11.84 -12.12
CA LEU A 149 6.16 13.29 -12.30
C LEU A 149 5.15 13.99 -11.39
N GLN A 150 3.97 13.39 -11.17
CA GLN A 150 2.98 13.94 -10.27
C GLN A 150 3.46 13.87 -8.82
N ALA A 151 4.06 12.76 -8.42
CA ALA A 151 4.66 12.62 -7.10
C ALA A 151 5.72 13.69 -6.80
N LEU A 152 6.56 14.01 -7.79
CA LEU A 152 7.55 15.09 -7.66
C LEU A 152 6.89 16.46 -7.50
N LYS A 153 5.84 16.75 -8.28
CA LYS A 153 5.08 18.00 -8.17
C LYS A 153 4.40 18.16 -6.82
N ASP A 154 3.80 17.08 -6.32
CA ASP A 154 3.11 17.06 -5.01
C ASP A 154 4.12 17.27 -3.88
N ALA A 155 5.29 16.65 -3.94
CA ALA A 155 6.36 16.85 -2.98
C ALA A 155 6.87 18.31 -2.99
N ALA A 156 7.03 18.90 -4.18
CA ALA A 156 7.43 20.30 -4.32
C ALA A 156 6.36 21.25 -3.76
N ALA A 157 5.07 20.97 -3.98
CA ALA A 157 3.97 21.75 -3.42
C ALA A 157 3.97 21.73 -1.88
N ILE A 158 4.19 20.56 -1.28
CA ILE A 158 4.32 20.42 0.18
C ILE A 158 5.48 21.27 0.72
N LEU A 159 6.64 21.26 0.04
CA LEU A 159 7.79 22.07 0.45
C LEU A 159 7.49 23.58 0.35
N ILE A 160 6.85 24.03 -0.73
CA ILE A 160 6.46 25.43 -0.91
C ILE A 160 5.51 25.86 0.22
N GLU A 161 4.52 25.03 0.55
CA GLU A 161 3.57 25.33 1.62
C GLU A 161 4.28 25.48 2.98
N HIS A 162 5.23 24.60 3.30
CA HIS A 162 6.01 24.71 4.51
C HIS A 162 6.93 25.93 4.54
N PHE A 163 7.62 26.24 3.42
CA PHE A 163 8.48 27.40 3.35
C PHE A 163 7.73 28.74 3.31
N SER A 164 6.45 28.73 2.94
CA SER A 164 5.62 29.94 2.98
C SER A 164 5.27 30.42 4.39
N LEU A 165 5.61 29.62 5.42
CA LEU A 165 5.44 30.01 6.82
C LEU A 165 6.55 30.96 7.32
N PHE A 166 7.60 31.16 6.54
CA PHE A 166 8.72 32.06 6.84
C PHE A 166 8.65 33.31 5.97
#